data_6afbea2697ecefab9dd40a4d99241a6a
#
_entry.id   6afbea2697ecefab9dd40a4d99241a6a
#
_cell.length_a   1.000
_cell.length_b   1.000
_cell.length_c   1.000
_cell.angle_alpha   90.00
_cell.angle_beta   90.00
_cell.angle_gamma   90.00
#
_symmetry.space_group_name_H-M   'P 1'
#
loop_
_entity.id
_entity.type
_entity.pdbx_description
1 polymer ?
#
loop_
_entity_poly.entity_id
_entity_poly.type
_entity_poly.pdbx_seq_one_letter_code
_entity_poly.pdbx_strand_id
1 'polypeptide(L)'
;MDLDATEGKLDPSINGAEKEKRTGWFNRLKSGLSKTQENLVGHIRSLLRADRKIDEELMEEIEEILIQADVGVNTTMMLMDNVRDIVQSKGLSDSFDLEGVIQQEILNILDETDQPLDISDHQPYTILVLGVNGSGKTTTIGKLAHRFRYEENHVLVAAADTFRAAASDQLQIWCDRAGVELIKGSEGSDPASVVFDAIEAGKSRGADVVIVDTAGRLHTKKPLMDELAKIGRIMERAIPGAPHEVLLVIDGTTGQNAIIQAKIFHEAVPITGVAVTKLDGTAKGGIVIAVKHEIGAPVKLIGIGEQLDDLRDFVAKDFTDALFQQESHPEENSMVDE
;
A
#
# COMPACT_ATOMS: atom_id res chain seq x y z
N MET A 1 -33.71 19.92 -38.68
CA MET A 1 -33.82 20.25 -37.24
C MET A 1 -32.62 19.57 -36.58
N ASP A 2 -31.53 20.33 -36.60
CA ASP A 2 -30.19 19.88 -36.25
C ASP A 2 -30.08 19.72 -34.72
N LEU A 3 -29.65 18.57 -34.25
CA LEU A 3 -29.24 18.34 -32.87
C LEU A 3 -27.74 18.47 -32.81
N ASP A 4 -27.31 19.63 -32.37
CA ASP A 4 -25.92 20.01 -32.13
C ASP A 4 -25.38 19.19 -30.94
N ALA A 5 -24.44 18.31 -31.20
CA ALA A 5 -23.69 17.55 -30.19
C ALA A 5 -22.57 18.47 -29.64
N THR A 6 -22.81 19.06 -28.49
CA THR A 6 -21.76 19.75 -27.73
C THR A 6 -20.77 18.73 -27.15
N GLU A 7 -19.72 18.46 -27.90
CA GLU A 7 -18.49 17.86 -27.36
C GLU A 7 -17.86 18.83 -26.35
N GLY A 8 -17.92 18.46 -25.07
CA GLY A 8 -17.22 19.17 -23.99
C GLY A 8 -15.73 19.09 -24.22
N LYS A 9 -15.10 20.13 -24.72
CA LYS A 9 -13.63 20.28 -24.75
C LYS A 9 -13.13 20.40 -23.31
N LEU A 10 -12.51 19.34 -22.81
CA LEU A 10 -11.71 19.35 -21.58
C LEU A 10 -10.59 20.41 -21.72
N ASP A 11 -10.45 21.25 -20.70
CA ASP A 11 -9.47 22.35 -20.66
C ASP A 11 -8.03 21.76 -20.66
N PRO A 12 -7.16 22.10 -21.62
CA PRO A 12 -5.80 21.58 -21.71
C PRO A 12 -4.91 21.90 -20.49
N SER A 13 -5.27 22.91 -19.69
CA SER A 13 -4.53 23.32 -18.49
C SER A 13 -4.70 22.34 -17.32
N ILE A 14 -5.85 21.66 -17.22
CA ILE A 14 -6.12 20.63 -16.20
C ILE A 14 -5.24 19.42 -16.45
N ASN A 15 -5.13 18.97 -17.69
CA ASN A 15 -4.26 17.86 -18.10
C ASN A 15 -2.76 18.12 -17.85
N GLY A 16 -2.30 19.37 -17.91
CA GLY A 16 -0.91 19.75 -17.66
C GLY A 16 -0.54 19.65 -16.18
N ALA A 17 -1.38 20.18 -15.29
CA ALA A 17 -1.13 20.17 -13.84
C ALA A 17 -1.21 18.76 -13.22
N GLU A 18 -2.13 17.92 -13.70
CA GLU A 18 -2.22 16.51 -13.26
C GLU A 18 -1.02 15.70 -13.74
N LYS A 19 -0.57 15.92 -14.97
CA LYS A 19 0.61 15.26 -15.53
C LYS A 19 1.89 15.66 -14.77
N GLU A 20 2.06 16.93 -14.41
CA GLU A 20 3.19 17.40 -13.60
C GLU A 20 3.16 16.81 -12.18
N LYS A 21 1.99 16.76 -11.53
CA LYS A 21 1.81 16.13 -10.22
C LYS A 21 2.13 14.63 -10.27
N ARG A 22 1.71 13.92 -11.31
CA ARG A 22 1.98 12.50 -11.51
C ARG A 22 3.47 12.25 -11.75
N THR A 23 4.12 13.07 -12.58
CA THR A 23 5.57 12.98 -12.84
C THR A 23 6.38 13.24 -11.56
N GLY A 24 6.02 14.26 -10.79
CA GLY A 24 6.66 14.57 -9.51
C GLY A 24 6.49 13.45 -8.48
N TRP A 25 5.31 12.81 -8.43
CA TRP A 25 5.06 11.65 -7.58
C TRP A 25 5.88 10.43 -8.02
N PHE A 26 5.90 10.12 -9.32
CA PHE A 26 6.66 8.99 -9.85
C PHE A 26 8.17 9.11 -9.55
N ASN A 27 8.74 10.31 -9.66
CA ASN A 27 10.14 10.55 -9.30
C ASN A 27 10.41 10.33 -7.81
N ARG A 28 9.47 10.72 -6.93
CA ARG A 28 9.55 10.43 -5.50
C ARG A 28 9.43 8.94 -5.20
N LEU A 29 8.52 8.24 -5.87
CA LEU A 29 8.37 6.79 -5.76
C LEU A 29 9.67 6.08 -6.17
N LYS A 30 10.23 6.44 -7.32
CA LYS A 30 11.50 5.90 -7.80
C LYS A 30 12.64 6.16 -6.79
N SER A 31 12.76 7.38 -6.28
CA SER A 31 13.74 7.71 -5.25
C SER A 31 13.51 6.92 -3.95
N GLY A 32 12.25 6.76 -3.53
CA GLY A 32 11.89 5.96 -2.36
C GLY A 32 12.21 4.47 -2.53
N LEU A 33 12.10 3.94 -3.74
CA LEU A 33 12.38 2.54 -4.06
C LEU A 33 13.83 2.27 -4.47
N SER A 34 14.72 3.27 -4.48
CA SER A 34 16.10 3.14 -5.00
C SER A 34 16.88 1.99 -4.35
N LYS A 35 16.79 1.83 -3.01
CA LYS A 35 17.44 0.73 -2.29
C LYS A 35 16.89 -0.65 -2.69
N THR A 36 15.57 -0.74 -2.87
CA THR A 36 14.92 -1.98 -3.33
C THR A 36 15.31 -2.27 -4.77
N GLN A 37 15.32 -1.25 -5.63
CA GLN A 37 15.74 -1.35 -7.02
C GLN A 37 17.18 -1.88 -7.13
N GLU A 38 18.12 -1.29 -6.38
CA GLU A 38 19.52 -1.73 -6.38
C GLU A 38 19.66 -3.18 -5.90
N ASN A 39 18.98 -3.52 -4.79
CA ASN A 39 19.07 -4.85 -4.18
C ASN A 39 18.37 -5.94 -5.00
N LEU A 40 17.28 -5.65 -5.68
CA LEU A 40 16.53 -6.62 -6.48
C LEU A 40 16.97 -6.57 -7.94
N VAL A 41 16.64 -5.49 -8.63
CA VAL A 41 16.81 -5.39 -10.09
C VAL A 41 18.27 -5.22 -10.48
N GLY A 42 19.04 -4.47 -9.67
CA GLY A 42 20.49 -4.30 -9.88
C GLY A 42 21.24 -5.62 -9.83
N HIS A 43 20.94 -6.49 -8.86
CA HIS A 43 21.53 -7.83 -8.76
C HIS A 43 21.07 -8.75 -9.91
N ILE A 44 19.77 -8.77 -10.23
CA ILE A 44 19.27 -9.54 -11.39
C ILE A 44 20.03 -9.12 -12.67
N ARG A 45 20.09 -7.81 -12.96
CA ARG A 45 20.82 -7.30 -14.13
C ARG A 45 22.29 -7.68 -14.13
N SER A 46 22.93 -7.75 -12.96
CA SER A 46 24.32 -8.16 -12.85
C SER A 46 24.53 -9.62 -13.28
N LEU A 47 23.54 -10.49 -13.06
CA LEU A 47 23.54 -11.87 -13.52
C LEU A 47 23.27 -12.00 -15.02
N LEU A 48 22.40 -11.14 -15.55
CA LEU A 48 21.98 -11.17 -16.97
C LEU A 48 23.00 -10.56 -17.92
N ARG A 49 24.20 -10.18 -17.45
CA ARG A 49 25.24 -9.61 -18.31
C ARG A 49 25.86 -10.66 -19.22
N ALA A 50 25.97 -10.25 -20.49
CA ALA A 50 26.79 -10.79 -21.59
C ALA A 50 26.83 -12.33 -21.71
N ASP A 51 26.13 -12.85 -22.70
CA ASP A 51 26.23 -14.22 -23.24
C ASP A 51 25.99 -15.38 -22.24
N ARG A 52 25.39 -15.08 -21.07
CA ARG A 52 24.99 -16.14 -20.13
C ARG A 52 23.76 -16.85 -20.67
N LYS A 53 23.84 -18.17 -20.76
CA LYS A 53 22.72 -19.01 -21.16
C LYS A 53 21.67 -19.05 -20.04
N ILE A 54 20.42 -19.17 -20.44
CA ILE A 54 19.34 -19.47 -19.52
C ILE A 54 19.44 -20.95 -19.13
N ASP A 55 19.99 -21.22 -17.95
CA ASP A 55 20.09 -22.55 -17.37
C ASP A 55 19.52 -22.56 -15.93
N GLU A 56 19.46 -23.73 -15.31
CA GLU A 56 18.88 -23.86 -13.97
C GLU A 56 19.71 -23.11 -12.91
N GLU A 57 21.05 -23.05 -13.07
CA GLU A 57 21.92 -22.30 -12.16
C GLU A 57 21.55 -20.80 -12.13
N LEU A 58 21.30 -20.21 -13.32
CA LEU A 58 20.83 -18.83 -13.41
C LEU A 58 19.47 -18.62 -12.76
N MET A 59 18.54 -19.58 -12.95
CA MET A 59 17.20 -19.50 -12.32
C MET A 59 17.29 -19.58 -10.81
N GLU A 60 18.11 -20.48 -10.24
CA GLU A 60 18.35 -20.59 -8.80
C GLU A 60 18.98 -19.31 -8.22
N GLU A 61 19.95 -18.69 -8.91
CA GLU A 61 20.54 -17.42 -8.47
C GLU A 61 19.51 -16.27 -8.45
N ILE A 62 18.61 -16.24 -9.44
CA ILE A 62 17.51 -15.25 -9.46
C ILE A 62 16.54 -15.49 -8.30
N GLU A 63 16.20 -16.75 -7.99
CA GLU A 63 15.39 -17.12 -6.82
C GLU A 63 16.02 -16.60 -5.51
N GLU A 64 17.32 -16.79 -5.34
CA GLU A 64 18.03 -16.29 -4.16
C GLU A 64 17.92 -14.78 -4.01
N ILE A 65 18.06 -14.02 -5.11
CA ILE A 65 17.92 -12.55 -5.11
C ILE A 65 16.49 -12.15 -4.72
N LEU A 66 15.47 -12.80 -5.27
CA LEU A 66 14.07 -12.51 -4.97
C LEU A 66 13.76 -12.76 -3.49
N ILE A 67 14.27 -13.86 -2.92
CA ILE A 67 14.12 -14.19 -1.50
C ILE A 67 14.84 -13.16 -0.62
N GLN A 68 16.06 -12.76 -0.98
CA GLN A 68 16.83 -11.73 -0.25
C GLN A 68 16.17 -10.36 -0.28
N ALA A 69 15.41 -10.05 -1.33
CA ALA A 69 14.62 -8.83 -1.45
C ALA A 69 13.26 -8.89 -0.70
N ASP A 70 13.03 -9.94 0.10
CA ASP A 70 11.80 -10.18 0.86
C ASP A 70 10.54 -10.45 0.01
N VAL A 71 10.68 -10.94 -1.24
CA VAL A 71 9.55 -11.44 -2.05
C VAL A 71 8.92 -12.68 -1.40
N GLY A 72 9.71 -13.42 -0.59
CA GLY A 72 9.27 -14.61 0.14
C GLY A 72 9.31 -15.89 -0.69
N VAL A 73 9.51 -17.01 -0.01
CA VAL A 73 9.77 -18.30 -0.67
C VAL A 73 8.62 -18.74 -1.58
N ASN A 74 7.38 -18.75 -1.06
CA ASN A 74 6.22 -19.24 -1.84
C ASN A 74 5.96 -18.37 -3.07
N THR A 75 6.03 -17.04 -2.91
CA THR A 75 5.84 -16.10 -4.02
C THR A 75 6.96 -16.21 -5.05
N THR A 76 8.20 -16.38 -4.60
CA THR A 76 9.36 -16.58 -5.49
C THR A 76 9.22 -17.87 -6.28
N MET A 77 8.89 -18.98 -5.64
CA MET A 77 8.70 -20.26 -6.34
C MET A 77 7.62 -20.16 -7.41
N MET A 78 6.45 -19.63 -7.07
CA MET A 78 5.35 -19.44 -8.04
C MET A 78 5.76 -18.53 -9.20
N LEU A 79 6.43 -17.40 -8.92
CA LEU A 79 6.91 -16.48 -9.95
C LEU A 79 7.92 -17.18 -10.87
N MET A 80 8.89 -17.89 -10.32
CA MET A 80 9.95 -18.54 -11.11
C MET A 80 9.45 -19.76 -11.88
N ASP A 81 8.46 -20.49 -11.38
CA ASP A 81 7.79 -21.55 -12.15
C ASP A 81 7.12 -20.97 -13.40
N ASN A 82 6.40 -19.84 -13.26
CA ASN A 82 5.80 -19.14 -14.40
C ASN A 82 6.88 -18.65 -15.39
N VAL A 83 7.99 -18.09 -14.87
CA VAL A 83 9.12 -17.64 -15.72
C VAL A 83 9.70 -18.82 -16.50
N ARG A 84 9.93 -20.00 -15.88
CA ARG A 84 10.41 -21.21 -16.56
C ARG A 84 9.47 -21.64 -17.67
N ASP A 85 8.15 -21.66 -17.41
CA ASP A 85 7.14 -22.03 -18.41
C ASP A 85 7.14 -21.07 -19.59
N ILE A 86 7.30 -19.77 -19.36
CA ILE A 86 7.39 -18.75 -20.41
C ILE A 86 8.67 -18.94 -21.23
N VAL A 87 9.82 -19.13 -20.59
CA VAL A 87 11.10 -19.39 -21.26
C VAL A 87 11.00 -20.61 -22.17
N GLN A 88 10.45 -21.70 -21.65
CA GLN A 88 10.29 -22.93 -22.42
C GLN A 88 9.30 -22.76 -23.58
N SER A 89 8.14 -22.15 -23.35
CA SER A 89 7.11 -21.99 -24.37
C SER A 89 7.49 -21.05 -25.51
N LYS A 90 8.24 -19.97 -25.21
CA LYS A 90 8.71 -19.00 -26.18
C LYS A 90 10.07 -19.36 -26.78
N GLY A 91 10.78 -20.37 -26.25
CA GLY A 91 12.11 -20.76 -26.69
C GLY A 91 13.16 -19.66 -26.47
N LEU A 92 13.04 -18.93 -25.36
CA LEU A 92 13.97 -17.85 -25.03
C LEU A 92 15.36 -18.43 -24.74
N SER A 93 16.39 -17.86 -25.35
CA SER A 93 17.78 -18.28 -25.16
C SER A 93 18.69 -17.14 -24.71
N ASP A 94 18.24 -15.89 -24.86
CA ASP A 94 18.97 -14.72 -24.42
C ASP A 94 18.54 -14.31 -23.01
N SER A 95 19.50 -14.24 -22.10
CA SER A 95 19.24 -13.84 -20.72
C SER A 95 18.68 -12.42 -20.58
N PHE A 96 18.93 -11.53 -21.55
CA PHE A 96 18.35 -10.18 -21.52
C PHE A 96 16.80 -10.18 -21.59
N ASP A 97 16.21 -11.19 -22.24
CA ASP A 97 14.75 -11.31 -22.30
C ASP A 97 14.13 -11.64 -20.95
N LEU A 98 14.89 -12.22 -20.00
CA LEU A 98 14.41 -12.60 -18.68
C LEU A 98 13.97 -11.42 -17.82
N GLU A 99 14.67 -10.27 -17.90
CA GLU A 99 14.29 -9.09 -17.11
C GLU A 99 12.84 -8.66 -17.43
N GLY A 100 12.50 -8.61 -18.71
CA GLY A 100 11.15 -8.26 -19.15
C GLY A 100 10.10 -9.30 -18.74
N VAL A 101 10.46 -10.59 -18.76
CA VAL A 101 9.57 -11.67 -18.30
C VAL A 101 9.32 -11.56 -16.80
N ILE A 102 10.35 -11.38 -15.98
CA ILE A 102 10.24 -11.21 -14.54
C ILE A 102 9.41 -9.96 -14.18
N GLN A 103 9.67 -8.84 -14.87
CA GLN A 103 8.89 -7.61 -14.71
C GLN A 103 7.40 -7.85 -14.96
N GLN A 104 7.07 -8.54 -16.06
CA GLN A 104 5.67 -8.83 -16.42
C GLN A 104 5.03 -9.78 -15.40
N GLU A 105 5.73 -10.80 -14.93
CA GLU A 105 5.19 -11.72 -13.92
C GLU A 105 4.98 -11.04 -12.57
N ILE A 106 5.86 -10.13 -12.17
CA ILE A 106 5.63 -9.30 -10.97
C ILE A 106 4.37 -8.43 -11.15
N LEU A 107 4.20 -7.82 -12.32
CA LEU A 107 3.01 -7.02 -12.63
C LEU A 107 1.73 -7.88 -12.58
N ASN A 108 1.78 -9.10 -13.13
CA ASN A 108 0.66 -10.05 -13.09
C ASN A 108 0.29 -10.43 -11.66
N ILE A 109 1.26 -10.63 -10.76
CA ILE A 109 1.01 -10.92 -9.33
C ILE A 109 0.34 -9.72 -8.64
N LEU A 110 0.80 -8.52 -8.94
CA LEU A 110 0.28 -7.29 -8.32
C LEU A 110 -1.14 -6.94 -8.80
N ASP A 111 -1.59 -7.57 -9.88
CA ASP A 111 -2.88 -7.32 -10.52
C ASP A 111 -2.95 -5.95 -11.23
N GLU A 112 -3.18 -5.98 -12.54
CA GLU A 112 -3.26 -4.75 -13.37
C GLU A 112 -4.49 -3.90 -13.06
N THR A 113 -5.48 -4.45 -12.33
CA THR A 113 -6.66 -3.72 -11.91
C THR A 113 -6.38 -2.98 -10.61
N ASP A 114 -6.07 -1.69 -10.74
CA ASP A 114 -5.97 -0.81 -9.59
C ASP A 114 -7.29 -0.82 -8.80
N GLN A 115 -7.18 -1.04 -7.48
CA GLN A 115 -8.33 -1.01 -6.58
C GLN A 115 -8.14 0.14 -5.57
N PRO A 116 -8.38 1.38 -5.97
CA PRO A 116 -8.22 2.52 -5.09
C PRO A 116 -9.18 2.44 -3.90
N LEU A 117 -8.88 3.18 -2.85
CA LEU A 117 -9.77 3.32 -1.71
C LEU A 117 -10.90 4.29 -2.08
N ASP A 118 -12.02 3.72 -2.55
CA ASP A 118 -13.24 4.46 -2.91
C ASP A 118 -14.21 4.48 -1.73
N ILE A 119 -14.68 5.67 -1.34
CA ILE A 119 -15.61 5.88 -0.23
C ILE A 119 -17.01 6.27 -0.68
N SER A 120 -17.31 6.19 -1.99
CA SER A 120 -18.55 6.74 -2.59
C SER A 120 -19.80 5.89 -2.35
N ASP A 121 -19.63 4.58 -2.07
CA ASP A 121 -20.75 3.62 -2.05
C ASP A 121 -21.62 3.69 -0.78
N HIS A 122 -21.10 4.26 0.32
CA HIS A 122 -21.77 4.28 1.61
C HIS A 122 -21.59 5.61 2.36
N GLN A 123 -22.59 5.98 3.18
CA GLN A 123 -22.54 7.18 4.01
C GLN A 123 -23.08 6.93 5.42
N PRO A 124 -22.22 6.94 6.47
CA PRO A 124 -20.77 7.08 6.36
C PRO A 124 -20.09 5.81 5.84
N TYR A 125 -19.09 5.96 5.00
CA TYR A 125 -18.14 4.89 4.69
C TYR A 125 -17.27 4.61 5.91
N THR A 126 -17.09 3.36 6.29
CA THR A 126 -16.36 3.03 7.53
C THR A 126 -15.07 2.25 7.23
N ILE A 127 -13.96 2.78 7.71
CA ILE A 127 -12.62 2.19 7.54
C ILE A 127 -12.11 1.72 8.89
N LEU A 128 -11.88 0.41 9.05
CA LEU A 128 -11.22 -0.17 10.21
C LEU A 128 -9.72 -0.32 9.92
N VAL A 129 -8.87 0.41 10.65
CA VAL A 129 -7.41 0.40 10.42
C VAL A 129 -6.73 -0.54 11.40
N LEU A 130 -6.08 -1.58 10.87
CA LEU A 130 -5.36 -2.63 11.59
C LEU A 130 -3.85 -2.50 11.42
N GLY A 131 -3.10 -3.18 12.29
CA GLY A 131 -1.63 -3.32 12.16
C GLY A 131 -0.93 -3.26 13.52
N VAL A 132 0.33 -3.66 13.55
CA VAL A 132 1.14 -3.66 14.78
C VAL A 132 1.53 -2.26 15.22
N ASN A 133 1.94 -2.12 16.50
CA ASN A 133 2.50 -0.87 16.98
C ASN A 133 3.78 -0.52 16.19
N GLY A 134 3.88 0.74 15.76
CA GLY A 134 5.02 1.22 14.96
C GLY A 134 4.92 0.96 13.45
N SER A 135 3.87 0.27 12.96
CA SER A 135 3.66 0.07 11.52
C SER A 135 3.28 1.34 10.75
N GLY A 136 2.99 2.44 11.43
CA GLY A 136 2.56 3.69 10.78
C GLY A 136 1.04 3.92 10.77
N LYS A 137 0.23 3.14 11.50
CA LYS A 137 -1.24 3.30 11.55
C LYS A 137 -1.70 4.73 11.78
N THR A 138 -1.30 5.33 12.91
CA THR A 138 -1.71 6.68 13.30
C THR A 138 -1.33 7.72 12.25
N THR A 139 -0.13 7.59 11.67
CA THR A 139 0.33 8.45 10.56
C THR A 139 -0.51 8.25 9.29
N THR A 140 -0.81 7.00 8.94
CA THR A 140 -1.66 6.66 7.79
C THR A 140 -3.07 7.21 7.96
N ILE A 141 -3.67 7.06 9.14
CA ILE A 141 -4.98 7.63 9.48
C ILE A 141 -4.96 9.15 9.32
N GLY A 142 -3.94 9.83 9.88
CA GLY A 142 -3.81 11.27 9.74
C GLY A 142 -3.68 11.75 8.30
N LYS A 143 -2.90 11.04 7.48
CA LYS A 143 -2.75 11.35 6.04
C LYS A 143 -4.04 11.09 5.25
N LEU A 144 -4.74 9.98 5.53
CA LEU A 144 -6.04 9.68 4.91
C LEU A 144 -7.10 10.71 5.31
N ALA A 145 -7.18 11.05 6.60
CA ALA A 145 -8.12 12.06 7.08
C ALA A 145 -7.87 13.42 6.42
N HIS A 146 -6.60 13.82 6.27
CA HIS A 146 -6.22 15.02 5.55
C HIS A 146 -6.62 14.97 4.07
N ARG A 147 -6.33 13.84 3.38
CA ARG A 147 -6.69 13.63 1.98
C ARG A 147 -8.19 13.75 1.77
N PHE A 148 -9.00 13.00 2.51
CA PHE A 148 -10.45 13.04 2.38
C PHE A 148 -11.03 14.42 2.72
N ARG A 149 -10.47 15.10 3.72
CA ARG A 149 -10.87 16.48 4.04
C ARG A 149 -10.53 17.47 2.93
N TYR A 150 -9.39 17.29 2.27
CA TYR A 150 -8.98 18.08 1.12
C TYR A 150 -9.90 17.85 -0.10
N GLU A 151 -10.44 16.65 -0.24
CA GLU A 151 -11.45 16.25 -1.22
C GLU A 151 -12.87 16.68 -0.80
N GLU A 152 -12.99 17.60 0.17
CA GLU A 152 -14.22 18.18 0.71
C GLU A 152 -15.15 17.21 1.46
N ASN A 153 -14.67 16.00 1.80
CA ASN A 153 -15.44 15.05 2.59
C ASN A 153 -15.51 15.46 4.07
N HIS A 154 -16.64 15.15 4.71
CA HIS A 154 -16.80 15.27 6.17
C HIS A 154 -16.26 14.01 6.85
N VAL A 155 -15.12 14.15 7.55
CA VAL A 155 -14.36 13.06 8.13
C VAL A 155 -14.47 13.04 9.64
N LEU A 156 -14.77 11.89 10.24
CA LEU A 156 -14.61 11.62 11.66
C LEU A 156 -13.54 10.54 11.89
N VAL A 157 -12.78 10.66 12.97
CA VAL A 157 -11.80 9.65 13.40
C VAL A 157 -12.18 9.13 14.77
N ALA A 158 -12.13 7.81 14.98
CA ALA A 158 -12.38 7.15 16.26
C ALA A 158 -11.07 6.65 16.86
N ALA A 159 -10.76 7.07 18.12
CA ALA A 159 -9.59 6.60 18.86
C ALA A 159 -9.93 5.34 19.65
N ALA A 160 -9.88 4.16 19.02
CA ALA A 160 -10.18 2.89 19.68
C ALA A 160 -8.94 2.18 20.29
N ASP A 161 -7.71 2.74 20.21
CA ASP A 161 -6.58 2.32 21.06
C ASP A 161 -6.69 2.98 22.45
N THR A 162 -7.72 2.62 23.21
CA THR A 162 -8.08 3.24 24.49
C THR A 162 -7.11 2.95 25.63
N PHE A 163 -6.22 1.98 25.46
CA PHE A 163 -5.24 1.59 26.47
C PHE A 163 -3.97 2.42 26.46
N ARG A 164 -3.75 3.22 25.40
CA ARG A 164 -2.55 4.02 25.24
C ARG A 164 -2.92 5.50 25.16
N ALA A 165 -2.89 6.18 26.31
CA ALA A 165 -3.16 7.61 26.36
C ALA A 165 -2.31 8.40 25.33
N ALA A 166 -1.01 8.12 25.26
CA ALA A 166 -0.11 8.76 24.28
C ALA A 166 -0.49 8.49 22.80
N ALA A 167 -1.15 7.37 22.48
CA ALA A 167 -1.63 7.11 21.13
C ALA A 167 -2.81 8.00 20.76
N SER A 168 -3.74 8.18 21.68
CA SER A 168 -4.88 9.09 21.53
C SER A 168 -4.42 10.55 21.38
N ASP A 169 -3.42 10.98 22.16
CA ASP A 169 -2.85 12.33 22.06
C ASP A 169 -2.13 12.54 20.72
N GLN A 170 -1.38 11.53 20.25
CA GLN A 170 -0.74 11.58 18.93
C GLN A 170 -1.78 11.66 17.81
N LEU A 171 -2.86 10.88 17.91
CA LEU A 171 -3.94 10.90 16.93
C LEU A 171 -4.67 12.25 16.94
N GLN A 172 -4.86 12.87 18.12
CA GLN A 172 -5.44 14.21 18.24
C GLN A 172 -4.61 15.25 17.45
N ILE A 173 -3.29 15.22 17.57
CA ILE A 173 -2.40 16.13 16.82
C ILE A 173 -2.58 15.98 15.31
N TRP A 174 -2.74 14.73 14.83
CA TRP A 174 -3.00 14.46 13.42
C TRP A 174 -4.39 14.98 12.97
N CYS A 175 -5.42 14.74 13.78
CA CYS A 175 -6.77 15.24 13.52
C CYS A 175 -6.83 16.76 13.48
N ASP A 176 -6.15 17.43 14.43
CA ASP A 176 -6.07 18.90 14.46
C ASP A 176 -5.38 19.45 13.20
N ARG A 177 -4.28 18.80 12.76
CA ARG A 177 -3.58 19.18 11.51
C ARG A 177 -4.44 18.96 10.25
N ALA A 178 -5.21 17.88 10.25
CA ALA A 178 -6.11 17.56 9.14
C ALA A 178 -7.39 18.40 9.15
N GLY A 179 -7.72 19.08 10.26
CA GLY A 179 -8.96 19.81 10.44
C GLY A 179 -10.18 18.91 10.53
N VAL A 180 -10.04 17.73 11.17
CA VAL A 180 -11.08 16.72 11.33
C VAL A 180 -11.37 16.45 12.82
N GLU A 181 -12.56 15.96 13.11
CA GLU A 181 -12.98 15.70 14.47
C GLU A 181 -12.52 14.31 14.95
N LEU A 182 -12.02 14.24 16.20
CA LEU A 182 -11.66 13.00 16.88
C LEU A 182 -12.74 12.63 17.91
N ILE A 183 -13.30 11.44 17.79
CA ILE A 183 -14.18 10.81 18.80
C ILE A 183 -13.30 9.92 19.66
N LYS A 184 -13.27 10.19 20.97
CA LYS A 184 -12.49 9.43 21.95
C LYS A 184 -13.31 9.16 23.21
N GLY A 185 -13.07 8.01 23.81
CA GLY A 185 -13.60 7.65 25.13
C GLY A 185 -12.65 8.08 26.25
N SER A 186 -13.05 7.81 27.48
CA SER A 186 -12.15 7.90 28.64
C SER A 186 -11.04 6.85 28.54
N GLU A 187 -9.91 7.10 29.18
CA GLU A 187 -8.82 6.12 29.24
C GLU A 187 -9.31 4.79 29.81
N GLY A 188 -8.98 3.68 29.13
CA GLY A 188 -9.41 2.34 29.49
C GLY A 188 -10.88 2.01 29.19
N SER A 189 -11.61 2.89 28.51
CA SER A 189 -12.97 2.56 28.02
C SER A 189 -12.94 1.39 27.03
N ASP A 190 -14.09 0.70 26.86
CA ASP A 190 -14.22 -0.37 25.87
C ASP A 190 -14.03 0.18 24.44
N PRO A 191 -13.02 -0.29 23.69
CA PRO A 191 -12.79 0.15 22.30
C PRO A 191 -14.04 0.08 21.41
N ALA A 192 -14.82 -0.99 21.56
CA ALA A 192 -16.04 -1.18 20.78
C ALA A 192 -17.14 -0.13 21.08
N SER A 193 -17.18 0.41 22.30
CA SER A 193 -18.10 1.50 22.64
C SER A 193 -17.68 2.80 21.96
N VAL A 194 -16.38 3.11 21.91
CA VAL A 194 -15.86 4.30 21.20
C VAL A 194 -16.19 4.24 19.72
N VAL A 195 -16.03 3.05 19.11
CA VAL A 195 -16.37 2.84 17.70
C VAL A 195 -17.86 3.03 17.44
N PHE A 196 -18.71 2.46 18.32
CA PHE A 196 -20.16 2.63 18.20
C PHE A 196 -20.54 4.12 18.29
N ASP A 197 -20.02 4.84 19.27
CA ASP A 197 -20.29 6.27 19.48
C ASP A 197 -19.82 7.09 18.26
N ALA A 198 -18.66 6.75 17.66
CA ALA A 198 -18.16 7.43 16.47
C ALA A 198 -19.04 7.18 15.24
N ILE A 199 -19.56 5.96 15.06
CA ILE A 199 -20.48 5.65 13.95
C ILE A 199 -21.80 6.38 14.13
N GLU A 200 -22.38 6.39 15.33
CA GLU A 200 -23.63 7.11 15.60
C GLU A 200 -23.44 8.64 15.47
N ALA A 201 -22.29 9.17 15.89
CA ALA A 201 -21.92 10.55 15.61
C ALA A 201 -21.82 10.81 14.11
N GLY A 202 -21.18 9.91 13.34
CA GLY A 202 -21.08 10.00 11.90
C GLY A 202 -22.43 10.06 11.20
N LYS A 203 -23.33 9.17 11.54
CA LYS A 203 -24.72 9.16 11.03
C LYS A 203 -25.45 10.46 11.36
N SER A 204 -25.39 10.89 12.61
CA SER A 204 -26.15 12.06 13.08
C SER A 204 -25.63 13.39 12.51
N ARG A 205 -24.35 13.46 12.17
CA ARG A 205 -23.68 14.65 11.63
C ARG A 205 -23.53 14.64 10.11
N GLY A 206 -23.98 13.57 9.45
CA GLY A 206 -23.87 13.40 8.01
C GLY A 206 -22.40 13.30 7.55
N ALA A 207 -21.59 12.56 8.30
CA ALA A 207 -20.21 12.31 7.88
C ALA A 207 -20.17 11.43 6.62
N ASP A 208 -19.21 11.69 5.74
CA ASP A 208 -18.97 10.87 4.55
C ASP A 208 -18.13 9.66 4.90
N VAL A 209 -17.17 9.82 5.84
CA VAL A 209 -16.28 8.72 6.25
C VAL A 209 -15.99 8.74 7.75
N VAL A 210 -15.93 7.53 8.34
CA VAL A 210 -15.48 7.29 9.72
C VAL A 210 -14.27 6.37 9.68
N ILE A 211 -13.11 6.86 10.16
CA ILE A 211 -11.86 6.09 10.23
C ILE A 211 -11.64 5.65 11.67
N VAL A 212 -11.42 4.35 11.89
CA VAL A 212 -11.25 3.76 13.23
C VAL A 212 -9.79 3.36 13.43
N ASP A 213 -9.09 4.01 14.40
CA ASP A 213 -7.76 3.58 14.87
C ASP A 213 -7.92 2.45 15.89
N THR A 214 -7.10 1.42 15.80
CA THR A 214 -7.14 0.26 16.70
C THR A 214 -5.82 0.00 17.41
N ALA A 215 -5.88 -0.73 18.53
CA ALA A 215 -4.70 -1.23 19.20
C ALA A 215 -3.87 -2.14 18.28
N GLY A 216 -2.54 -2.16 18.47
CA GLY A 216 -1.61 -2.96 17.65
C GLY A 216 -0.69 -3.85 18.48
N ARG A 217 -1.14 -4.33 19.66
CA ARG A 217 -0.34 -5.11 20.62
C ARG A 217 -0.29 -6.59 20.26
N LEU A 218 0.38 -6.94 19.17
CA LEU A 218 0.40 -8.32 18.66
C LEU A 218 1.03 -9.33 19.65
N HIS A 219 1.87 -8.88 20.59
CA HIS A 219 2.42 -9.73 21.65
C HIS A 219 1.33 -10.28 22.60
N THR A 220 0.15 -9.65 22.67
CA THR A 220 -1.05 -10.16 23.33
C THR A 220 -2.03 -10.71 22.31
N LYS A 221 -1.57 -11.65 21.44
CA LYS A 221 -2.28 -12.09 20.22
C LYS A 221 -3.76 -12.33 20.45
N LYS A 222 -4.14 -13.22 21.37
CA LYS A 222 -5.54 -13.64 21.56
C LYS A 222 -6.46 -12.50 22.03
N PRO A 223 -6.15 -11.74 23.11
CA PRO A 223 -6.98 -10.62 23.52
C PRO A 223 -7.19 -9.56 22.44
N LEU A 224 -6.13 -9.24 21.67
CA LEU A 224 -6.21 -8.27 20.57
C LEU A 224 -7.14 -8.78 19.46
N MET A 225 -7.00 -10.04 19.04
CA MET A 225 -7.83 -10.61 17.98
C MET A 225 -9.31 -10.69 18.39
N ASP A 226 -9.59 -11.06 19.65
CA ASP A 226 -10.95 -11.06 20.19
C ASP A 226 -11.55 -9.64 20.22
N GLU A 227 -10.76 -8.62 20.56
CA GLU A 227 -11.14 -7.20 20.53
C GLU A 227 -11.46 -6.74 19.12
N LEU A 228 -10.58 -6.98 18.15
CA LEU A 228 -10.79 -6.59 16.75
C LEU A 228 -12.03 -7.26 16.14
N ALA A 229 -12.22 -8.55 16.41
CA ALA A 229 -13.42 -9.26 15.98
C ALA A 229 -14.69 -8.70 16.64
N LYS A 230 -14.61 -8.24 17.90
CA LYS A 230 -15.72 -7.55 18.58
C LYS A 230 -16.02 -6.20 17.90
N ILE A 231 -15.00 -5.41 17.59
CA ILE A 231 -15.15 -4.14 16.89
C ILE A 231 -15.84 -4.36 15.54
N GLY A 232 -15.36 -5.32 14.72
CA GLY A 232 -15.98 -5.63 13.43
C GLY A 232 -17.46 -5.97 13.55
N ARG A 233 -17.84 -6.80 14.55
CA ARG A 233 -19.27 -7.13 14.81
C ARG A 233 -20.10 -5.93 15.25
N ILE A 234 -19.52 -4.99 15.98
CA ILE A 234 -20.23 -3.76 16.40
C ILE A 234 -20.43 -2.83 15.20
N MET A 235 -19.43 -2.71 14.32
CA MET A 235 -19.55 -1.94 13.09
C MET A 235 -20.65 -2.50 12.18
N GLU A 236 -20.65 -3.81 11.94
CA GLU A 236 -21.69 -4.50 11.16
C GLU A 236 -23.10 -4.30 11.76
N ARG A 237 -23.22 -4.32 13.09
CA ARG A 237 -24.52 -4.07 13.76
C ARG A 237 -24.96 -2.61 13.59
N ALA A 238 -24.02 -1.67 13.64
CA ALA A 238 -24.33 -0.25 13.52
C ALA A 238 -24.69 0.15 12.09
N ILE A 239 -23.98 -0.40 11.10
CA ILE A 239 -24.24 -0.21 9.67
C ILE A 239 -24.10 -1.57 8.98
N PRO A 240 -25.16 -2.14 8.39
CA PRO A 240 -25.06 -3.38 7.62
C PRO A 240 -24.00 -3.29 6.51
N GLY A 241 -23.11 -4.27 6.45
CA GLY A 241 -21.96 -4.30 5.53
C GLY A 241 -20.69 -3.62 6.06
N ALA A 242 -20.75 -2.94 7.21
CA ALA A 242 -19.55 -2.37 7.83
C ALA A 242 -18.71 -3.41 8.60
N PRO A 243 -17.38 -3.24 8.71
CA PRO A 243 -16.59 -2.18 8.08
C PRO A 243 -16.55 -2.34 6.56
N HIS A 244 -16.72 -1.24 5.82
CA HIS A 244 -16.69 -1.26 4.36
C HIS A 244 -15.26 -1.47 3.83
N GLU A 245 -14.28 -1.01 4.61
CA GLU A 245 -12.86 -1.28 4.39
C GLU A 245 -12.20 -1.76 5.68
N VAL A 246 -11.44 -2.85 5.59
CA VAL A 246 -10.51 -3.32 6.62
C VAL A 246 -9.10 -3.12 6.09
N LEU A 247 -8.51 -1.99 6.44
CA LEU A 247 -7.20 -1.56 5.96
C LEU A 247 -6.09 -2.02 6.91
N LEU A 248 -5.28 -2.98 6.47
CA LEU A 248 -4.10 -3.39 7.23
C LEU A 248 -2.90 -2.50 6.88
N VAL A 249 -2.30 -1.87 7.89
CA VAL A 249 -1.07 -1.07 7.74
C VAL A 249 0.13 -1.91 8.15
N ILE A 250 1.02 -2.17 7.19
CA ILE A 250 2.27 -2.90 7.40
C ILE A 250 3.49 -2.00 7.18
N ASP A 251 4.56 -2.31 7.92
CA ASP A 251 5.85 -1.65 7.80
C ASP A 251 6.72 -2.42 6.80
N GLY A 252 7.04 -1.82 5.65
CA GLY A 252 7.85 -2.43 4.60
C GLY A 252 9.27 -2.81 5.05
N THR A 253 9.78 -2.22 6.15
CA THR A 253 11.10 -2.55 6.67
C THR A 253 11.14 -3.89 7.43
N THR A 254 9.98 -4.42 7.83
CA THR A 254 9.90 -5.66 8.63
C THR A 254 10.03 -6.93 7.80
N GLY A 255 9.97 -6.83 6.47
CA GLY A 255 10.13 -7.96 5.55
C GLY A 255 9.12 -9.08 5.81
N GLN A 256 9.54 -10.34 5.73
CA GLN A 256 8.67 -11.51 5.87
C GLN A 256 7.89 -11.59 7.19
N ASN A 257 8.35 -10.93 8.26
CA ASN A 257 7.56 -10.82 9.50
C ASN A 257 6.23 -10.09 9.30
N ALA A 258 6.14 -9.15 8.34
CA ALA A 258 4.89 -8.47 8.01
C ALA A 258 3.84 -9.44 7.46
N ILE A 259 4.25 -10.44 6.66
CA ILE A 259 3.33 -11.48 6.13
C ILE A 259 2.74 -12.33 7.27
N ILE A 260 3.59 -12.75 8.22
CA ILE A 260 3.12 -13.52 9.39
C ILE A 260 2.10 -12.70 10.20
N GLN A 261 2.38 -11.41 10.41
CA GLN A 261 1.46 -10.51 11.11
C GLN A 261 0.15 -10.34 10.31
N ALA A 262 0.24 -10.12 9.01
CA ALA A 262 -0.91 -9.95 8.14
C ALA A 262 -1.85 -11.16 8.16
N LYS A 263 -1.32 -12.39 8.11
CA LYS A 263 -2.10 -13.63 8.24
C LYS A 263 -2.86 -13.69 9.57
N ILE A 264 -2.21 -13.30 10.68
CA ILE A 264 -2.82 -13.29 12.01
C ILE A 264 -4.01 -12.31 12.07
N PHE A 265 -3.85 -11.10 11.49
CA PHE A 265 -4.94 -10.13 11.44
C PHE A 265 -6.07 -10.61 10.52
N HIS A 266 -5.73 -11.19 9.36
CA HIS A 266 -6.70 -11.67 8.38
C HIS A 266 -7.59 -12.80 8.93
N GLU A 267 -7.02 -13.68 9.78
CA GLU A 267 -7.78 -14.72 10.50
C GLU A 267 -8.83 -14.13 11.45
N ALA A 268 -8.56 -12.98 12.06
CA ALA A 268 -9.46 -12.35 13.04
C ALA A 268 -10.54 -11.50 12.38
N VAL A 269 -10.13 -10.68 11.39
CA VAL A 269 -11.01 -9.82 10.61
C VAL A 269 -10.53 -9.87 9.16
N PRO A 270 -11.37 -10.27 8.19
CA PRO A 270 -10.98 -10.34 6.79
C PRO A 270 -10.47 -8.98 6.29
N ILE A 271 -9.21 -8.93 5.84
CA ILE A 271 -8.58 -7.72 5.30
C ILE A 271 -9.10 -7.51 3.89
N THR A 272 -9.51 -6.28 3.56
CA THR A 272 -10.00 -5.88 2.24
C THR A 272 -9.01 -5.01 1.47
N GLY A 273 -8.02 -4.43 2.18
CA GLY A 273 -6.96 -3.64 1.58
C GLY A 273 -5.73 -3.54 2.47
N VAL A 274 -4.59 -3.30 1.84
CA VAL A 274 -3.30 -3.14 2.54
C VAL A 274 -2.69 -1.78 2.22
N ALA A 275 -2.14 -1.14 3.25
CA ALA A 275 -1.26 0.01 3.13
C ALA A 275 0.17 -0.39 3.52
N VAL A 276 1.12 -0.27 2.59
CA VAL A 276 2.54 -0.55 2.86
C VAL A 276 3.27 0.77 3.11
N THR A 277 3.85 0.92 4.30
CA THR A 277 4.54 2.15 4.74
C THR A 277 6.05 1.98 4.74
N LYS A 278 6.79 3.09 4.81
CA LYS A 278 8.26 3.15 4.98
C LYS A 278 9.04 2.46 3.86
N LEU A 279 8.52 2.47 2.64
CA LEU A 279 9.21 1.90 1.49
C LEU A 279 10.51 2.65 1.15
N ASP A 280 10.59 3.94 1.48
CA ASP A 280 11.78 4.81 1.31
C ASP A 280 12.97 4.41 2.20
N GLY A 281 12.71 3.68 3.27
CA GLY A 281 13.73 3.25 4.23
C GLY A 281 14.34 1.88 3.95
N THR A 282 13.84 1.10 2.97
CA THR A 282 14.12 -0.34 2.90
C THR A 282 14.64 -0.82 1.55
N ALA A 283 15.52 -1.83 1.60
CA ALA A 283 15.88 -2.68 0.46
C ALA A 283 14.93 -3.88 0.28
N LYS A 284 13.88 -3.98 1.11
CA LYS A 284 12.96 -5.11 1.24
C LYS A 284 11.60 -4.85 0.58
N GLY A 285 11.54 -3.99 -0.43
CA GLY A 285 10.30 -3.62 -1.10
C GLY A 285 9.59 -4.77 -1.83
N GLY A 286 10.27 -5.91 -2.03
CA GLY A 286 9.65 -7.16 -2.48
C GLY A 286 8.49 -7.63 -1.61
N ILE A 287 8.40 -7.14 -0.36
CA ILE A 287 7.27 -7.39 0.54
C ILE A 287 5.92 -6.98 -0.07
N VAL A 288 5.88 -5.96 -0.93
CA VAL A 288 4.65 -5.52 -1.63
C VAL A 288 4.11 -6.66 -2.49
N ILE A 289 4.98 -7.38 -3.20
CA ILE A 289 4.64 -8.53 -4.06
C ILE A 289 4.16 -9.69 -3.18
N ALA A 290 4.89 -9.98 -2.10
CA ALA A 290 4.56 -11.05 -1.17
C ALA A 290 3.19 -10.87 -0.50
N VAL A 291 2.86 -9.66 -0.06
CA VAL A 291 1.59 -9.35 0.61
C VAL A 291 0.41 -9.66 -0.30
N LYS A 292 0.46 -9.21 -1.56
CA LYS A 292 -0.63 -9.46 -2.52
C LYS A 292 -0.86 -10.95 -2.73
N HIS A 293 0.21 -11.70 -2.95
CA HIS A 293 0.13 -13.15 -3.20
C HIS A 293 -0.31 -13.95 -1.94
N GLU A 294 0.28 -13.65 -0.78
CA GLU A 294 0.10 -14.47 0.44
C GLU A 294 -1.18 -14.15 1.22
N ILE A 295 -1.72 -12.94 1.09
CA ILE A 295 -2.92 -12.49 1.80
C ILE A 295 -4.14 -12.48 0.87
N GLY A 296 -3.94 -12.30 -0.44
CA GLY A 296 -5.01 -12.18 -1.43
C GLY A 296 -5.74 -10.83 -1.41
N ALA A 297 -5.43 -9.94 -0.46
CA ALA A 297 -5.99 -8.60 -0.42
C ALA A 297 -5.16 -7.63 -1.29
N PRO A 298 -5.81 -6.67 -1.98
CA PRO A 298 -5.10 -5.70 -2.82
C PRO A 298 -4.26 -4.75 -1.96
N VAL A 299 -3.08 -4.39 -2.46
CA VAL A 299 -2.35 -3.24 -1.94
C VAL A 299 -3.06 -1.99 -2.49
N LYS A 300 -3.63 -1.18 -1.60
CA LYS A 300 -4.37 0.04 -1.97
C LYS A 300 -3.55 1.31 -1.82
N LEU A 301 -2.63 1.31 -0.86
CA LEU A 301 -1.86 2.50 -0.50
C LEU A 301 -0.39 2.17 -0.29
N ILE A 302 0.48 3.10 -0.69
CA ILE A 302 1.92 3.06 -0.40
C ILE A 302 2.39 4.38 0.24
N GLY A 303 3.27 4.23 1.25
CA GLY A 303 3.91 5.34 1.95
C GLY A 303 5.41 5.34 1.69
N ILE A 304 5.92 6.46 1.19
CA ILE A 304 7.32 6.67 0.81
C ILE A 304 7.95 7.88 1.52
N GLY A 305 7.51 8.19 2.73
CA GLY A 305 8.05 9.28 3.52
C GLY A 305 7.09 9.82 4.57
N GLU A 306 7.48 10.91 5.23
CA GLU A 306 6.79 11.48 6.40
C GLU A 306 5.82 12.61 6.06
N GLN A 307 5.88 13.20 4.85
CA GLN A 307 5.01 14.31 4.45
C GLN A 307 3.57 13.83 4.22
N LEU A 308 2.60 14.74 4.30
CA LEU A 308 1.18 14.43 4.07
C LEU A 308 0.96 13.78 2.69
N ASP A 309 1.65 14.27 1.68
CA ASP A 309 1.55 13.80 0.30
C ASP A 309 2.37 12.54 0.01
N ASP A 310 3.07 11.97 1.01
CA ASP A 310 3.87 10.75 0.84
C ASP A 310 3.07 9.45 1.05
N LEU A 311 1.74 9.55 1.16
CA LEU A 311 0.80 8.42 1.09
C LEU A 311 -0.05 8.56 -0.17
N ARG A 312 0.00 7.56 -1.05
CA ARG A 312 -0.72 7.58 -2.33
C ARG A 312 -1.39 6.24 -2.61
N ASP A 313 -2.33 6.28 -3.52
CA ASP A 313 -2.90 5.06 -4.08
C ASP A 313 -1.80 4.24 -4.76
N PHE A 314 -1.89 2.93 -4.57
CA PHE A 314 -0.99 2.00 -5.22
C PHE A 314 -1.43 1.79 -6.66
N VAL A 315 -0.49 1.95 -7.59
CA VAL A 315 -0.65 1.62 -9.00
C VAL A 315 0.41 0.59 -9.34
N ALA A 316 -0.02 -0.64 -9.63
CA ALA A 316 0.87 -1.79 -9.87
C ALA A 316 1.90 -1.50 -10.96
N LYS A 317 1.45 -0.87 -12.05
CA LYS A 317 2.32 -0.48 -13.16
C LYS A 317 3.36 0.56 -12.75
N ASP A 318 2.96 1.63 -12.06
CA ASP A 318 3.89 2.69 -11.63
C ASP A 318 4.94 2.14 -10.65
N PHE A 319 4.53 1.22 -9.75
CA PHE A 319 5.44 0.54 -8.83
C PHE A 319 6.45 -0.36 -9.56
N THR A 320 5.99 -1.19 -10.49
CA THR A 320 6.83 -2.09 -11.26
C THR A 320 7.76 -1.31 -12.18
N ASP A 321 7.26 -0.28 -12.85
CA ASP A 321 8.09 0.62 -13.69
C ASP A 321 9.16 1.33 -12.83
N ALA A 322 8.82 1.81 -11.62
CA ALA A 322 9.78 2.45 -10.73
C ALA A 322 10.88 1.48 -10.26
N LEU A 323 10.57 0.19 -10.10
CA LEU A 323 11.56 -0.84 -9.76
C LEU A 323 12.50 -1.16 -10.92
N PHE A 324 12.00 -1.21 -12.17
CA PHE A 324 12.75 -1.70 -13.33
C PHE A 324 13.31 -0.59 -14.22
N GLN A 325 12.90 0.69 -14.07
CA GLN A 325 13.49 1.77 -14.84
C GLN A 325 14.94 2.05 -14.45
N GLN A 326 15.82 2.08 -15.45
CA GLN A 326 17.20 2.53 -15.25
C GLN A 326 17.23 4.00 -14.82
N GLU A 327 18.16 4.36 -13.93
CA GLU A 327 18.56 5.76 -13.81
C GLU A 327 19.21 6.17 -15.13
N SER A 328 18.59 7.12 -15.83
CA SER A 328 19.31 7.81 -16.91
C SER A 328 20.42 8.62 -16.25
N HIS A 329 21.64 8.06 -16.19
CA HIS A 329 22.80 8.90 -15.95
C HIS A 329 22.80 9.97 -17.05
N PRO A 330 22.87 11.28 -16.71
CA PRO A 330 23.16 12.28 -17.72
C PRO A 330 24.50 11.89 -18.32
N GLU A 331 24.51 11.63 -19.64
CA GLU A 331 25.72 11.47 -20.38
C GLU A 331 26.63 12.65 -20.04
N GLU A 332 27.79 12.39 -19.45
CA GLU A 332 28.91 13.32 -19.42
C GLU A 332 29.24 13.62 -20.86
N ASN A 333 28.63 14.68 -21.39
CA ASN A 333 29.02 15.28 -22.63
C ASN A 333 30.42 15.88 -22.39
N SER A 334 31.46 15.01 -22.44
CA SER A 334 32.82 15.43 -22.45
C SER A 334 33.00 16.28 -23.70
N MET A 335 33.00 17.59 -23.49
CA MET A 335 33.58 18.55 -24.42
C MET A 335 35.00 18.10 -24.72
N VAL A 336 35.19 17.58 -25.90
CA VAL A 336 36.47 17.59 -26.59
C VAL A 336 36.49 18.91 -27.31
N ASP A 337 37.03 19.94 -26.67
CA ASP A 337 37.50 21.13 -27.33
C ASP A 337 39.01 21.00 -27.50
N GLU A 338 39.44 21.02 -28.77
CA GLU A 338 40.78 21.37 -29.18
C GLU A 338 41.01 22.87 -29.05
#